data_6b7f04edaf13790de2b1cc81e290c20d
#
_entry.id   6b7f04edaf13790de2b1cc81e290c20d
#
_cell.length_a   1.000
_cell.length_b   1.000
_cell.length_c   1.000
_cell.angle_alpha   90.00
_cell.angle_beta   90.00
_cell.angle_gamma   90.00
#
_symmetry.space_group_name_H-M   'P 1'
#
loop_
_entity.id
_entity.type
_entity.pdbx_description
1 polymer ?
#
loop_
_entity_poly.entity_id
_entity_poly.type
_entity_poly.pdbx_seq_one_letter_code
_entity_poly.pdbx_strand_id
1 'polypeptide(L)'
;MLQKFLAMGLATGNPCPQRDGDVAIEARRVGTGVASPRYLPGVRLVRAFNAINSDDLASKAHRPGEPIAIPLAGDDPEALAVAQRLVRDAGFEPVVVGPLSRAHEFDVGTPVYTRLMTAPQLRQALGLK
;
A
#
# COMPACT_ATOMS: atom_id res chain seq x y z
N MET A 1 19.25 12.95 15.11
CA MET A 1 18.47 13.35 16.31
C MET A 1 17.01 13.61 15.95
N LEU A 2 16.73 14.56 15.06
CA LEU A 2 15.36 14.86 14.61
C LEU A 2 14.66 13.69 13.93
N GLN A 3 15.42 12.81 13.28
CA GLN A 3 14.87 11.62 12.59
C GLN A 3 14.11 10.69 13.52
N LYS A 4 14.45 10.65 14.81
CA LYS A 4 13.74 9.83 15.79
C LYS A 4 12.29 10.27 16.01
N PHE A 5 11.99 11.51 15.67
CA PHE A 5 10.68 12.12 15.87
C PHE A 5 9.89 12.24 14.55
N LEU A 6 10.48 11.78 13.44
CA LEU A 6 9.77 11.81 12.17
C LEU A 6 8.61 10.83 12.20
N ALA A 7 7.43 11.33 11.88
CA ALA A 7 6.22 10.51 11.86
C ALA A 7 6.31 9.40 10.82
N MET A 8 5.75 8.26 11.14
CA MET A 8 5.41 7.23 10.17
C MET A 8 4.01 7.50 9.66
N GLY A 9 3.78 7.29 8.38
CA GLY A 9 2.49 7.50 7.76
C GLY A 9 2.09 6.30 6.91
N LEU A 10 0.82 5.91 7.02
CA LEU A 10 0.24 4.88 6.16
C LEU A 10 -0.59 5.58 5.09
N ALA A 11 -0.17 5.47 3.84
CA ALA A 11 -0.86 6.09 2.71
C ALA A 11 -1.86 5.08 2.13
N THR A 12 -3.14 5.26 2.42
CA THR A 12 -4.20 4.32 2.06
C THR A 12 -5.16 4.81 0.99
N GLY A 13 -5.10 6.10 0.64
CA GLY A 13 -6.01 6.73 -0.32
C GLY A 13 -5.66 6.41 -1.77
N ASN A 14 -6.63 6.59 -2.64
CA ASN A 14 -6.46 6.46 -4.08
C ASN A 14 -6.78 7.78 -4.77
N PRO A 15 -5.93 8.23 -5.71
CA PRO A 15 -6.19 9.48 -6.42
C PRO A 15 -7.40 9.34 -7.36
N CYS A 16 -8.32 10.27 -7.24
CA CYS A 16 -9.55 10.32 -8.06
C CYS A 16 -9.68 11.69 -8.72
N PRO A 17 -9.40 11.82 -10.03
CA PRO A 17 -9.45 13.12 -10.72
C PRO A 17 -10.78 13.86 -10.57
N GLN A 18 -11.88 13.15 -10.53
CA GLN A 18 -13.21 13.76 -10.37
C GLN A 18 -13.41 14.42 -9.01
N ARG A 19 -12.70 13.92 -7.98
CA ARG A 19 -12.75 14.46 -6.62
C ARG A 19 -11.59 15.40 -6.33
N ASP A 20 -10.38 15.02 -6.78
CA ASP A 20 -9.12 15.61 -6.33
C ASP A 20 -8.45 16.50 -7.40
N GLY A 21 -8.97 16.53 -8.63
CA GLY A 21 -8.48 17.41 -9.70
C GLY A 21 -7.08 17.07 -10.20
N ASP A 22 -6.30 18.10 -10.52
CA ASP A 22 -4.98 17.98 -11.15
C ASP A 22 -3.98 17.23 -10.29
N VAL A 23 -4.08 17.31 -8.97
CA VAL A 23 -3.22 16.56 -8.04
C VAL A 23 -3.35 15.05 -8.27
N ALA A 24 -4.59 14.59 -8.48
CA ALA A 24 -4.84 13.18 -8.76
C ALA A 24 -4.35 12.76 -10.14
N ILE A 25 -4.48 13.63 -11.14
CA ILE A 25 -3.96 13.37 -12.49
C ILE A 25 -2.45 13.16 -12.42
N GLU A 26 -1.74 14.06 -11.76
CA GLU A 26 -0.29 13.95 -11.61
C GLU A 26 0.10 12.71 -10.79
N ALA A 27 -0.61 12.42 -9.70
CA ALA A 27 -0.34 11.25 -8.87
C ALA A 27 -0.53 9.93 -9.66
N ARG A 28 -1.51 9.88 -10.55
CA ARG A 28 -1.70 8.71 -11.43
C ARG A 28 -0.60 8.61 -12.47
N ARG A 29 -0.10 9.75 -12.96
CA ARG A 29 0.96 9.79 -13.97
C ARG A 29 2.31 9.31 -13.42
N VAL A 30 2.70 9.78 -12.24
CA VAL A 30 4.02 9.49 -11.66
C VAL A 30 4.01 8.32 -10.68
N GLY A 31 2.83 7.87 -10.24
CA GLY A 31 2.67 6.88 -9.18
C GLY A 31 2.51 7.51 -7.81
N THR A 32 1.66 6.91 -6.97
CA THR A 32 1.36 7.45 -5.63
C THR A 32 2.58 7.42 -4.71
N GLY A 33 3.46 6.43 -4.87
CA GLY A 33 4.69 6.34 -4.08
C GLY A 33 5.69 7.46 -4.38
N VAL A 34 5.59 8.08 -5.54
CA VAL A 34 6.41 9.25 -5.93
C VAL A 34 5.70 10.54 -5.54
N ALA A 35 4.40 10.62 -5.77
CA ALA A 35 3.64 11.86 -5.54
C ALA A 35 3.43 12.17 -4.05
N SER A 36 3.05 11.18 -3.24
CA SER A 36 2.69 11.41 -1.84
C SER A 36 3.80 12.02 -0.99
N PRO A 37 5.08 11.61 -1.11
CA PRO A 37 6.15 12.22 -0.33
C PRO A 37 6.35 13.72 -0.59
N ARG A 38 5.94 14.21 -1.75
CA ARG A 38 6.06 15.64 -2.08
C ARG A 38 5.17 16.52 -1.21
N TYR A 39 4.05 15.96 -0.72
CA TYR A 39 3.10 16.65 0.14
C TYR A 39 3.36 16.42 1.63
N LEU A 40 4.17 15.44 1.96
CA LEU A 40 4.48 15.03 3.33
C LEU A 40 5.99 14.88 3.50
N PRO A 41 6.78 15.95 3.29
CA PRO A 41 8.23 15.85 3.38
C PRO A 41 8.67 15.43 4.78
N GLY A 42 9.63 14.51 4.85
CA GLY A 42 10.18 14.01 6.10
C GLY A 42 9.33 12.91 6.79
N VAL A 43 8.13 12.62 6.30
CA VAL A 43 7.31 11.52 6.83
C VAL A 43 7.78 10.19 6.22
N ARG A 44 7.95 9.18 7.07
CA ARG A 44 8.29 7.83 6.64
C ARG A 44 7.01 7.12 6.19
N LEU A 45 6.73 7.18 4.89
CA LEU A 45 5.50 6.65 4.32
C LEU A 45 5.60 5.18 3.96
N VAL A 46 4.53 4.44 4.26
CA VAL A 46 4.29 3.11 3.71
C VAL A 46 2.96 3.14 2.95
N ARG A 47 2.97 2.70 1.72
CA ARG A 47 1.76 2.53 0.92
C ARG A 47 1.14 1.17 1.24
N ALA A 48 -0.11 1.14 1.69
CA ALA A 48 -0.82 -0.09 2.00
C ALA A 48 -2.33 0.15 2.07
N PHE A 49 -3.13 -0.92 1.96
CA PHE A 49 -4.59 -0.91 2.04
C PHE A 49 -5.31 -0.10 0.95
N ASN A 50 -4.59 0.39 -0.05
CA ASN A 50 -5.19 1.08 -1.19
C ASN A 50 -5.75 0.12 -2.24
N ALA A 51 -5.23 -1.11 -2.30
CA ALA A 51 -5.54 -2.08 -3.34
C ALA A 51 -6.63 -3.10 -2.94
N ILE A 52 -7.24 -2.93 -1.78
CA ILE A 52 -8.39 -3.71 -1.35
C ILE A 52 -9.60 -2.80 -1.21
N ASN A 53 -10.77 -3.21 -1.69
CA ASN A 53 -11.93 -2.37 -1.52
C ASN A 53 -12.51 -2.49 -0.09
N SER A 54 -13.29 -1.50 0.33
CA SER A 54 -13.75 -1.38 1.71
C SER A 54 -14.65 -2.54 2.16
N ASP A 55 -15.46 -3.09 1.26
CA ASP A 55 -16.33 -4.22 1.59
C ASP A 55 -15.51 -5.48 1.88
N ASP A 56 -14.48 -5.72 1.07
CA ASP A 56 -13.58 -6.86 1.27
C ASP A 56 -12.70 -6.66 2.51
N LEU A 57 -12.27 -5.44 2.78
CA LEU A 57 -11.53 -5.12 4.00
C LEU A 57 -12.34 -5.51 5.24
N ALA A 58 -13.65 -5.23 5.23
CA ALA A 58 -14.53 -5.54 6.34
C ALA A 58 -14.88 -7.03 6.41
N SER A 59 -15.16 -7.67 5.27
CA SER A 59 -15.73 -9.02 5.23
C SER A 59 -14.70 -10.14 5.12
N LYS A 60 -13.50 -9.87 4.60
CA LYS A 60 -12.46 -10.89 4.35
C LYS A 60 -11.36 -10.93 5.40
N ALA A 61 -11.38 -10.01 6.38
CA ALA A 61 -10.44 -10.04 7.49
C ALA A 61 -10.58 -11.34 8.29
N HIS A 62 -9.47 -11.92 8.70
CA HIS A 62 -9.44 -13.14 9.50
C HIS A 62 -10.22 -14.32 8.89
N ARG A 63 -10.30 -14.41 7.58
CA ARG A 63 -11.06 -15.49 6.95
C ARG A 63 -10.44 -16.85 7.28
N PRO A 64 -11.26 -17.94 7.28
CA PRO A 64 -10.72 -19.29 7.43
C PRO A 64 -9.76 -19.65 6.28
N GLY A 65 -8.74 -20.46 6.59
CA GLY A 65 -7.76 -20.88 5.61
C GLY A 65 -6.71 -19.81 5.34
N GLU A 66 -6.21 -19.79 4.12
CA GLU A 66 -5.14 -18.88 3.74
C GLU A 66 -5.64 -17.43 3.68
N PRO A 67 -4.96 -16.48 4.37
CA PRO A 67 -5.42 -15.10 4.40
C PRO A 67 -5.27 -14.39 3.05
N ILE A 68 -6.07 -13.36 2.85
CA ILE A 68 -5.89 -12.44 1.72
C ILE A 68 -4.64 -11.60 1.95
N ALA A 69 -3.86 -11.42 0.91
CA ALA A 69 -2.62 -10.63 0.95
C ALA A 69 -2.90 -9.14 0.72
N ILE A 70 -2.15 -8.31 1.42
CA ILE A 70 -2.14 -6.85 1.25
C ILE A 70 -0.74 -6.46 0.77
N PRO A 71 -0.60 -5.84 -0.41
CA PRO A 71 0.70 -5.35 -0.87
C PRO A 71 1.11 -4.08 -0.11
N LEU A 72 2.40 -3.99 0.21
CA LEU A 72 3.01 -2.82 0.85
C LEU A 72 4.23 -2.37 0.07
N ALA A 73 4.48 -1.06 0.08
CA ALA A 73 5.73 -0.49 -0.40
C ALA A 73 6.19 0.63 0.54
N GLY A 74 7.48 0.70 0.80
CA GLY A 74 8.06 1.71 1.69
C GLY A 74 9.58 1.65 1.66
N ASP A 75 10.20 2.74 2.09
CA ASP A 75 11.66 2.86 2.07
C ASP A 75 12.28 2.58 3.44
N ASP A 76 11.56 2.87 4.53
CA ASP A 76 12.06 2.75 5.88
C ASP A 76 11.74 1.38 6.48
N PRO A 77 12.76 0.57 6.88
CA PRO A 77 12.52 -0.76 7.41
C PRO A 77 11.68 -0.78 8.68
N GLU A 78 11.83 0.21 9.56
CA GLU A 78 11.07 0.30 10.80
C GLU A 78 9.60 0.58 10.52
N ALA A 79 9.32 1.52 9.61
CA ALA A 79 7.96 1.84 9.20
C ALA A 79 7.30 0.65 8.51
N LEU A 80 8.04 -0.07 7.66
CA LEU A 80 7.55 -1.30 7.03
C LEU A 80 7.22 -2.37 8.07
N ALA A 81 8.06 -2.54 9.10
CA ALA A 81 7.79 -3.52 10.15
C ALA A 81 6.51 -3.20 10.91
N VAL A 82 6.29 -1.92 11.23
CA VAL A 82 5.05 -1.47 11.87
C VAL A 82 3.84 -1.72 10.96
N ALA A 83 3.93 -1.35 9.70
CA ALA A 83 2.85 -1.54 8.74
C ALA A 83 2.51 -3.03 8.55
N GLN A 84 3.51 -3.91 8.50
CA GLN A 84 3.28 -5.35 8.41
C GLN A 84 2.52 -5.89 9.62
N ARG A 85 2.84 -5.43 10.83
CA ARG A 85 2.09 -5.80 12.03
C ARG A 85 0.64 -5.33 11.96
N LEU A 86 0.42 -4.10 11.51
CA LEU A 86 -0.94 -3.56 11.34
C LEU A 86 -1.75 -4.39 10.35
N VAL A 87 -1.13 -4.82 9.25
CA VAL A 87 -1.78 -5.69 8.27
C VAL A 87 -2.20 -7.02 8.89
N ARG A 88 -1.29 -7.65 9.65
CA ARG A 88 -1.59 -8.92 10.33
C ARG A 88 -2.68 -8.75 11.39
N ASP A 89 -2.60 -7.69 12.18
CA ASP A 89 -3.61 -7.39 13.21
C ASP A 89 -4.98 -7.14 12.58
N ALA A 90 -5.01 -6.56 11.38
CA ALA A 90 -6.25 -6.37 10.62
C ALA A 90 -6.79 -7.68 10.02
N GLY A 91 -6.06 -8.77 10.08
CA GLY A 91 -6.52 -10.09 9.61
C GLY A 91 -6.10 -10.45 8.19
N PHE A 92 -4.99 -9.89 7.70
CA PHE A 92 -4.47 -10.12 6.36
C PHE A 92 -3.00 -10.51 6.38
N GLU A 93 -2.47 -10.95 5.24
CA GLU A 93 -1.05 -11.30 5.11
C GLU A 93 -0.31 -10.17 4.37
N PRO A 94 0.71 -9.55 4.98
CA PRO A 94 1.47 -8.50 4.30
C PRO A 94 2.43 -9.09 3.26
N VAL A 95 2.51 -8.44 2.10
CA VAL A 95 3.50 -8.75 1.06
C VAL A 95 4.25 -7.46 0.72
N VAL A 96 5.50 -7.36 1.13
CA VAL A 96 6.33 -6.21 0.81
C VAL A 96 6.79 -6.31 -0.64
N VAL A 97 6.36 -5.34 -1.44
CA VAL A 97 6.68 -5.29 -2.88
C VAL A 97 8.08 -4.72 -3.09
N GLY A 98 8.46 -3.71 -2.33
CA GLY A 98 9.76 -3.07 -2.43
C GLY A 98 9.74 -1.63 -1.92
N PRO A 99 10.64 -0.78 -2.42
CA PRO A 99 10.67 0.63 -2.04
C PRO A 99 9.38 1.35 -2.42
N LEU A 100 9.14 2.50 -1.80
CA LEU A 100 7.90 3.26 -1.97
C LEU A 100 7.61 3.58 -3.44
N SER A 101 8.65 3.80 -4.26
CA SER A 101 8.50 4.04 -5.70
C SER A 101 7.80 2.89 -6.44
N ARG A 102 7.84 1.67 -5.91
CA ARG A 102 7.17 0.52 -6.50
C ARG A 102 5.68 0.42 -6.17
N ALA A 103 5.14 1.35 -5.39
CA ALA A 103 3.71 1.37 -5.09
C ALA A 103 2.83 1.48 -6.34
N HIS A 104 3.37 2.02 -7.44
CA HIS A 104 2.65 2.08 -8.73
C HIS A 104 2.20 0.70 -9.22
N GLU A 105 2.86 -0.37 -8.79
CA GLU A 105 2.53 -1.74 -9.22
C GLU A 105 1.20 -2.25 -8.64
N PHE A 106 0.68 -1.58 -7.61
CA PHE A 106 -0.64 -1.90 -7.04
C PHE A 106 -1.54 -0.66 -6.88
N ASP A 107 -1.26 0.40 -7.64
CA ASP A 107 -2.13 1.57 -7.75
C ASP A 107 -3.37 1.26 -8.60
N VAL A 108 -4.30 2.21 -8.64
CA VAL A 108 -5.52 2.12 -9.45
C VAL A 108 -5.20 1.76 -10.89
N GLY A 109 -5.93 0.80 -11.44
CA GLY A 109 -5.78 0.39 -12.82
C GLY A 109 -4.76 -0.72 -13.08
N THR A 110 -4.09 -1.21 -12.04
CA THR A 110 -3.14 -2.33 -12.17
C THR A 110 -3.87 -3.68 -12.12
N PRO A 111 -3.23 -4.77 -12.62
CA PRO A 111 -3.86 -6.09 -12.60
C PRO A 111 -4.17 -6.63 -11.20
N VAL A 112 -3.45 -6.18 -10.16
CA VAL A 112 -3.66 -6.65 -8.79
C VAL A 112 -4.61 -5.75 -7.98
N TYR A 113 -4.94 -4.57 -8.50
CA TYR A 113 -5.81 -3.64 -7.81
C TYR A 113 -7.20 -4.22 -7.60
N THR A 114 -7.67 -4.22 -6.36
CA THR A 114 -8.96 -4.76 -5.91
C THR A 114 -9.16 -6.26 -6.17
N ARG A 115 -8.10 -7.00 -6.48
CA ARG A 115 -8.18 -8.45 -6.62
C ARG A 115 -7.83 -9.13 -5.30
N LEU A 116 -8.67 -10.08 -4.90
CA LEU A 116 -8.45 -10.89 -3.71
C LEU A 116 -7.50 -12.04 -4.08
N MET A 117 -6.28 -11.98 -3.53
CA MET A 117 -5.23 -12.96 -3.78
C MET A 117 -4.61 -13.41 -2.46
N THR A 118 -4.18 -14.65 -2.40
CA THR A 118 -3.29 -15.13 -1.34
C THR A 118 -1.88 -14.57 -1.55
N ALA A 119 -1.01 -14.68 -0.54
CA ALA A 119 0.37 -14.18 -0.66
C ALA A 119 1.14 -14.84 -1.81
N PRO A 120 1.09 -16.18 -2.01
CA PRO A 120 1.75 -16.78 -3.18
C PRO A 120 1.22 -16.27 -4.51
N GLN A 121 -0.10 -16.10 -4.63
CA GLN A 121 -0.73 -15.58 -5.86
C GLN A 121 -0.29 -14.14 -6.13
N LEU A 122 -0.27 -13.29 -5.11
CA LEU A 122 0.14 -11.90 -5.24
C LEU A 122 1.63 -11.81 -5.62
N ARG A 123 2.49 -12.59 -4.96
CA ARG A 123 3.92 -12.64 -5.31
C ARG A 123 4.13 -13.03 -6.76
N GLN A 124 3.42 -14.04 -7.22
CA GLN A 124 3.51 -14.48 -8.62
C GLN A 124 3.06 -13.36 -9.57
N ALA A 125 1.93 -12.72 -9.28
CA ALA A 125 1.40 -11.64 -10.12
C ALA A 125 2.33 -10.44 -10.22
N LEU A 126 3.12 -10.17 -9.15
CA LEU A 126 4.07 -9.05 -9.09
C LEU A 126 5.51 -9.46 -9.45
N GLY A 127 5.74 -10.71 -9.81
CA GLY A 127 7.08 -11.19 -10.14
C GLY A 127 8.04 -11.23 -8.96
N LEU A 128 7.53 -11.39 -7.74
CA LEU A 128 8.33 -11.47 -6.51
C LEU A 128 8.72 -12.93 -6.22
N LYS A 129 9.90 -13.07 -5.62
CA LYS A 129 10.36 -14.39 -5.16
C LYS A 129 9.80 -14.79 -3.81
#